data_f3554bd101c6154f89e09b446c6ec09d
#
_entry.id   f3554bd101c6154f89e09b446c6ec09d
#
_cell.length_a   1.000
_cell.length_b   1.000
_cell.length_c   1.000
_cell.angle_alpha   90.00
_cell.angle_beta   90.00
_cell.angle_gamma   90.00
#
_symmetry.space_group_name_H-M   'P 1'
#
loop_
_entity.id
_entity.type
_entity.pdbx_description
1 polymer ?
#
loop_
_entity_poly.entity_id
_entity_poly.type
_entity_poly.pdbx_seq_one_letter_code
_entity_poly.pdbx_strand_id
1 'polypeptide(L)'
;MIKDILAIVDDGDHTQTFLKTVAELAAAREATLEVAALTPAPTASPGTAPFGTLYVPEWVLMGDDQANVERVRAHLAAAGSSAEIFGLHDDIGWLAGNLKRRRQVADLIAIGARETWANPWLRRRVAETLIRARGTPLLILPEEQTLKPVRRAVLGWKAGPEATRAMHTLVQLADPGALIDVVTVGTSLHACEGEQEAHAEVKRHLLRHGFDAQGHWVVNDDKSEAETLTLYAQEIGADLIAIGGFAHSRIREILLGGVTGDLLERTETPLVVVG
;
A
#
# COMPACT_ATOMS: atom_id res chain seq x y z
N MET A 1 -11.21 -6.24 -12.36
CA MET A 1 -10.00 -6.17 -13.24
C MET A 1 -9.35 -4.83 -12.98
N ILE A 2 -8.04 -4.77 -12.72
CA ILE A 2 -7.31 -3.53 -12.46
C ILE A 2 -6.97 -2.90 -13.80
N LYS A 3 -7.45 -1.68 -14.05
CA LYS A 3 -7.22 -0.91 -15.29
C LYS A 3 -6.66 0.49 -15.04
N ASP A 4 -6.82 1.01 -13.83
CA ASP A 4 -6.30 2.31 -13.45
C ASP A 4 -5.43 2.17 -12.19
N ILE A 5 -4.13 2.42 -12.33
CA ILE A 5 -3.14 2.37 -11.24
C ILE A 5 -2.64 3.78 -10.97
N LEU A 6 -2.73 4.22 -9.71
CA LEU A 6 -2.16 5.47 -9.24
C LEU A 6 -0.91 5.18 -8.40
N ALA A 7 0.28 5.49 -8.91
CA ALA A 7 1.51 5.47 -8.13
C ALA A 7 1.73 6.82 -7.44
N ILE A 8 2.22 6.81 -6.21
CA ILE A 8 2.50 8.02 -5.45
C ILE A 8 3.94 7.99 -4.98
N VAL A 9 4.67 9.05 -5.28
CA VAL A 9 6.08 9.21 -4.93
C VAL A 9 6.32 10.63 -4.40
N ASP A 10 7.42 10.80 -3.69
CA ASP A 10 8.01 12.12 -3.43
C ASP A 10 9.32 12.30 -4.23
N ASP A 11 10.21 13.17 -3.80
CA ASP A 11 11.50 13.46 -4.44
C ASP A 11 12.64 12.53 -3.99
N GLY A 12 12.33 11.36 -3.44
CA GLY A 12 13.31 10.38 -2.98
C GLY A 12 14.18 9.79 -4.09
N ASP A 13 15.47 9.66 -3.83
CA ASP A 13 16.45 9.15 -4.79
C ASP A 13 16.24 7.67 -5.17
N HIS A 14 15.56 6.90 -4.32
CA HIS A 14 15.31 5.46 -4.52
C HIS A 14 13.99 5.15 -5.23
N THR A 15 13.33 6.16 -5.80
CA THR A 15 12.03 6.03 -6.47
C THR A 15 12.10 5.23 -7.78
N GLN A 16 13.28 5.13 -8.40
CA GLN A 16 13.43 4.51 -9.73
C GLN A 16 13.00 3.04 -9.76
N THR A 17 13.44 2.21 -8.80
CA THR A 17 13.09 0.78 -8.74
C THR A 17 11.59 0.59 -8.53
N PHE A 18 11.00 1.38 -7.65
CA PHE A 18 9.56 1.39 -7.41
C PHE A 18 8.78 1.73 -8.67
N LEU A 19 9.12 2.83 -9.35
CA LEU A 19 8.44 3.26 -10.58
C LEU A 19 8.57 2.22 -11.71
N LYS A 20 9.73 1.59 -11.85
CA LYS A 20 9.93 0.49 -12.80
C LYS A 20 8.97 -0.68 -12.49
N THR A 21 8.92 -1.11 -11.23
CA THR A 21 8.06 -2.23 -10.81
C THR A 21 6.58 -1.93 -11.04
N VAL A 22 6.11 -0.72 -10.74
CA VAL A 22 4.71 -0.34 -10.98
C VAL A 22 4.41 -0.21 -12.47
N ALA A 23 5.36 0.27 -13.28
CA ALA A 23 5.21 0.32 -14.74
C ALA A 23 5.11 -1.09 -15.34
N GLU A 24 5.93 -2.04 -14.87
CA GLU A 24 5.85 -3.46 -15.27
C GLU A 24 4.50 -4.07 -14.87
N LEU A 25 3.99 -3.77 -13.66
CA LEU A 25 2.67 -4.21 -13.21
C LEU A 25 1.56 -3.64 -14.11
N ALA A 26 1.60 -2.35 -14.43
CA ALA A 26 0.63 -1.70 -15.30
C ALA A 26 0.63 -2.33 -16.70
N ALA A 27 1.81 -2.55 -17.28
CA ALA A 27 1.95 -3.20 -18.59
C ALA A 27 1.40 -4.63 -18.57
N ALA A 28 1.73 -5.43 -17.55
CA ALA A 28 1.25 -6.82 -17.42
C ALA A 28 -0.28 -6.91 -17.25
N ARG A 29 -0.93 -5.85 -16.75
CA ARG A 29 -2.39 -5.77 -16.56
C ARG A 29 -3.10 -5.03 -17.69
N GLU A 30 -2.37 -4.48 -18.68
CA GLU A 30 -2.90 -3.55 -19.67
C GLU A 30 -3.67 -2.42 -18.98
N ALA A 31 -3.09 -1.87 -17.93
CA ALA A 31 -3.64 -0.80 -17.11
C ALA A 31 -2.99 0.54 -17.44
N THR A 32 -3.76 1.61 -17.29
CA THR A 32 -3.25 2.99 -17.33
C THR A 32 -2.48 3.26 -16.04
N LEU A 33 -1.30 3.84 -16.16
CA LEU A 33 -0.51 4.30 -15.02
C LEU A 33 -0.56 5.82 -14.92
N GLU A 34 -1.02 6.31 -13.79
CA GLU A 34 -0.86 7.70 -13.37
C GLU A 34 0.17 7.79 -12.24
N VAL A 35 0.98 8.84 -12.23
CA VAL A 35 1.96 9.07 -11.16
C VAL A 35 1.77 10.44 -10.54
N ALA A 36 1.52 10.45 -9.22
CA ALA A 36 1.50 11.67 -8.42
C ALA A 36 2.88 11.91 -7.82
N ALA A 37 3.55 12.97 -8.26
CA ALA A 37 4.80 13.44 -7.69
C ALA A 37 4.49 14.46 -6.59
N LEU A 38 4.75 14.12 -5.34
CA LEU A 38 4.47 14.98 -4.18
C LEU A 38 5.70 15.81 -3.85
N THR A 39 5.56 17.11 -3.81
CA THR A 39 6.62 18.03 -3.39
C THR A 39 6.15 18.78 -2.14
N PRO A 40 6.65 18.41 -0.94
CA PRO A 40 6.27 19.11 0.27
C PRO A 40 6.81 20.54 0.28
N ALA A 41 5.94 21.50 0.62
CA ALA A 41 6.38 22.86 0.82
C ALA A 41 7.43 22.93 1.93
N PRO A 42 8.48 23.79 1.77
CA PRO A 42 9.49 23.95 2.79
C PRO A 42 8.86 24.37 4.12
N THR A 43 9.12 23.62 5.19
CA THR A 43 8.69 24.02 6.53
C THR A 43 9.52 25.23 6.96
N ALA A 44 8.88 26.38 7.00
CA ALA A 44 9.51 27.58 7.49
C ALA A 44 9.72 27.49 8.99
N SER A 45 10.96 27.61 9.43
CA SER A 45 11.28 27.70 10.86
C SER A 45 10.72 29.01 11.43
N PRO A 46 10.00 28.99 12.56
CA PRO A 46 9.40 30.17 13.16
C PRO A 46 10.37 31.30 13.51
N GLY A 47 11.68 31.05 13.45
CA GLY A 47 12.73 32.01 13.83
C GLY A 47 13.19 32.97 12.73
N THR A 48 12.71 32.85 11.50
CA THR A 48 13.24 33.62 10.37
C THR A 48 12.34 34.71 9.82
N ALA A 49 11.11 34.85 10.35
CA ALA A 49 10.20 35.91 9.91
C ALA A 49 10.04 37.01 10.98
N PRO A 50 10.42 38.25 10.69
CA PRO A 50 10.31 39.36 11.66
C PRO A 50 8.87 39.75 12.04
N PHE A 51 7.86 39.24 11.34
CA PHE A 51 6.46 39.62 11.50
C PHE A 51 5.45 38.47 11.45
N GLY A 52 5.85 37.24 11.76
CA GLY A 52 4.92 36.13 12.04
C GLY A 52 4.18 35.52 10.83
N THR A 53 4.41 36.00 9.61
CA THR A 53 3.90 35.39 8.38
C THR A 53 5.03 35.05 7.45
N LEU A 54 5.26 33.76 7.23
CA LEU A 54 6.22 33.28 6.22
C LEU A 54 5.54 33.27 4.86
N TYR A 55 5.88 34.25 4.06
CA TYR A 55 5.57 34.27 2.65
C TYR A 55 6.68 33.50 1.92
N VAL A 56 6.42 32.27 1.49
CA VAL A 56 7.24 31.56 0.51
C VAL A 56 6.75 31.99 -0.86
N PRO A 57 7.57 32.64 -1.68
CA PRO A 57 7.13 33.05 -3.01
C PRO A 57 6.69 31.87 -3.86
N GLU A 58 5.58 31.98 -4.56
CA GLU A 58 4.98 30.93 -5.38
C GLU A 58 5.97 30.34 -6.41
N TRP A 59 6.90 31.14 -6.94
CA TRP A 59 7.90 30.68 -7.89
C TRP A 59 8.94 29.72 -7.29
N VAL A 60 9.22 29.81 -5.98
CA VAL A 60 10.10 28.84 -5.27
C VAL A 60 9.39 27.48 -5.20
N LEU A 61 8.10 27.51 -4.93
CA LEU A 61 7.26 26.34 -4.83
C LEU A 61 7.12 25.64 -6.18
N MET A 62 6.82 26.39 -7.24
CA MET A 62 6.65 25.86 -8.60
C MET A 62 7.94 25.28 -9.20
N GLY A 63 9.10 25.84 -8.88
CA GLY A 63 10.39 25.36 -9.39
C GLY A 63 10.71 23.95 -8.91
N ASP A 64 10.48 23.68 -7.65
CA ASP A 64 10.74 22.36 -7.03
C ASP A 64 9.76 21.30 -7.54
N ASP A 65 8.49 21.67 -7.73
CA ASP A 65 7.47 20.77 -8.27
C ASP A 65 7.79 20.31 -9.70
N GLN A 66 8.17 21.26 -10.58
CA GLN A 66 8.57 20.93 -11.96
C GLN A 66 9.81 20.02 -12.00
N ALA A 67 10.81 20.31 -11.18
CA ALA A 67 12.04 19.49 -11.11
C ALA A 67 11.72 18.04 -10.66
N ASN A 68 10.81 17.86 -9.70
CA ASN A 68 10.38 16.56 -9.26
C ASN A 68 9.61 15.81 -10.37
N VAL A 69 8.66 16.45 -11.03
CA VAL A 69 7.94 15.88 -12.16
C VAL A 69 8.86 15.44 -13.29
N GLU A 70 9.87 16.26 -13.66
CA GLU A 70 10.85 15.92 -14.69
C GLU A 70 11.71 14.72 -14.28
N ARG A 71 12.10 14.62 -13.02
CA ARG A 71 12.87 13.48 -12.49
C ARG A 71 12.05 12.18 -12.58
N VAL A 72 10.78 12.20 -12.15
CA VAL A 72 9.85 11.08 -12.28
C VAL A 72 9.68 10.69 -13.75
N ARG A 73 9.54 11.66 -14.65
CA ARG A 73 9.44 11.42 -16.10
C ARG A 73 10.70 10.73 -16.64
N ALA A 74 11.88 11.16 -16.24
CA ALA A 74 13.13 10.54 -16.65
C ALA A 74 13.23 9.08 -16.17
N HIS A 75 12.82 8.77 -14.95
CA HIS A 75 12.78 7.39 -14.43
C HIS A 75 11.82 6.49 -15.20
N LEU A 76 10.63 6.97 -15.52
CA LEU A 76 9.64 6.21 -16.29
C LEU A 76 10.09 6.00 -17.74
N ALA A 77 10.69 7.01 -18.36
CA ALA A 77 11.26 6.90 -19.70
C ALA A 77 12.40 5.85 -19.74
N ALA A 78 13.26 5.81 -18.72
CA ALA A 78 14.32 4.82 -18.57
C ALA A 78 13.74 3.39 -18.37
N ALA A 79 12.56 3.27 -17.78
CA ALA A 79 11.82 2.02 -17.66
C ALA A 79 11.00 1.64 -18.92
N GLY A 80 11.08 2.46 -19.99
CA GLY A 80 10.32 2.22 -21.24
C GLY A 80 8.81 2.41 -21.07
N SER A 81 8.38 3.15 -20.05
CA SER A 81 6.96 3.38 -19.74
C SER A 81 6.54 4.82 -20.06
N SER A 82 5.32 4.96 -20.56
CA SER A 82 4.63 6.25 -20.65
C SER A 82 3.52 6.26 -19.61
N ALA A 83 3.58 7.22 -18.68
CA ALA A 83 2.54 7.42 -17.67
C ALA A 83 2.11 8.89 -17.67
N GLU A 84 0.88 9.16 -17.26
CA GLU A 84 0.47 10.53 -16.95
C GLU A 84 1.10 10.93 -15.61
N ILE A 85 1.86 12.04 -15.59
CA ILE A 85 2.53 12.52 -14.38
C ILE A 85 1.95 13.88 -14.02
N PHE A 86 1.57 14.04 -12.75
CA PHE A 86 1.15 15.34 -12.23
C PHE A 86 1.84 15.64 -10.90
N GLY A 87 2.27 16.87 -10.75
CA GLY A 87 2.85 17.40 -9.53
C GLY A 87 1.76 17.82 -8.54
N LEU A 88 2.02 17.61 -7.27
CA LEU A 88 1.24 18.18 -6.17
C LEU A 88 2.19 18.83 -5.19
N HIS A 89 2.04 20.14 -5.04
CA HIS A 89 2.81 20.95 -4.14
C HIS A 89 1.92 21.55 -3.07
N ASP A 90 2.19 21.26 -1.79
CA ASP A 90 1.44 21.81 -0.67
C ASP A 90 2.17 21.55 0.66
N ASP A 91 1.64 22.08 1.74
CA ASP A 91 2.02 21.64 3.08
C ASP A 91 1.77 20.12 3.24
N ILE A 92 2.68 19.45 3.92
CA ILE A 92 2.63 17.99 4.12
C ILE A 92 1.27 17.54 4.68
N GLY A 93 0.63 18.36 5.52
CA GLY A 93 -0.69 18.05 6.08
C GLY A 93 -1.79 17.95 5.04
N TRP A 94 -1.67 18.63 3.91
CA TRP A 94 -2.69 18.71 2.86
C TRP A 94 -2.40 17.83 1.65
N LEU A 95 -1.14 17.52 1.37
CA LEU A 95 -0.75 16.75 0.18
C LEU A 95 -1.53 15.43 0.01
N ALA A 96 -1.67 14.66 1.08
CA ALA A 96 -2.45 13.42 1.03
C ALA A 96 -3.94 13.65 0.74
N GLY A 97 -4.49 14.80 1.16
CA GLY A 97 -5.88 15.21 0.89
C GLY A 97 -6.10 15.59 -0.56
N ASN A 98 -5.11 16.20 -1.21
CA ASN A 98 -5.20 16.69 -2.60
C ASN A 98 -5.30 15.55 -3.62
N LEU A 99 -4.90 14.34 -3.24
CA LEU A 99 -5.09 13.11 -4.04
C LEU A 99 -6.56 12.67 -4.17
N LYS A 100 -7.49 13.31 -3.45
CA LYS A 100 -8.88 12.82 -3.25
C LYS A 100 -9.62 12.48 -4.54
N ARG A 101 -9.48 13.28 -5.60
CA ARG A 101 -10.21 13.05 -6.86
C ARG A 101 -9.65 11.83 -7.59
N ARG A 102 -8.33 11.77 -7.79
CA ARG A 102 -7.66 10.73 -8.57
C ARG A 102 -7.75 9.35 -7.91
N ARG A 103 -7.57 9.31 -6.61
CA ARG A 103 -7.71 8.04 -5.86
C ARG A 103 -9.10 7.42 -5.91
N GLN A 104 -10.16 8.21 -6.15
CA GLN A 104 -11.53 7.71 -6.21
C GLN A 104 -11.83 6.90 -7.48
N VAL A 105 -11.08 7.13 -8.54
CA VAL A 105 -11.25 6.44 -9.83
C VAL A 105 -10.17 5.39 -10.07
N ALA A 106 -9.10 5.38 -9.29
CA ALA A 106 -8.08 4.34 -9.37
C ALA A 106 -8.60 2.99 -8.84
N ASP A 107 -8.29 1.91 -9.54
CA ASP A 107 -8.56 0.54 -9.08
C ASP A 107 -7.53 0.08 -8.05
N LEU A 108 -6.30 0.61 -8.13
CA LEU A 108 -5.20 0.29 -7.24
C LEU A 108 -4.34 1.53 -7.02
N ILE A 109 -3.97 1.80 -5.78
CA ILE A 109 -2.95 2.80 -5.45
C ILE A 109 -1.68 2.08 -5.03
N ALA A 110 -0.52 2.53 -5.50
CA ALA A 110 0.77 1.97 -5.15
C ALA A 110 1.68 3.01 -4.49
N ILE A 111 2.36 2.60 -3.43
CA ILE A 111 3.46 3.35 -2.79
C ILE A 111 4.66 2.44 -2.57
N GLY A 112 5.84 3.03 -2.54
CA GLY A 112 7.06 2.30 -2.23
C GLY A 112 7.29 2.10 -0.73
N ALA A 113 8.32 1.32 -0.40
CA ALA A 113 8.84 1.17 0.95
C ALA A 113 9.27 2.52 1.55
N ARG A 114 9.54 2.52 2.85
CA ARG A 114 9.97 3.73 3.56
C ARG A 114 11.24 4.34 2.96
N GLU A 115 12.16 3.50 2.58
CA GLU A 115 13.48 3.84 2.04
C GLU A 115 13.40 4.52 0.67
N THR A 116 12.31 4.32 -0.07
CA THR A 116 12.10 4.97 -1.37
C THR A 116 11.59 6.41 -1.26
N TRP A 117 11.33 6.90 -0.05
CA TRP A 117 10.82 8.24 0.21
C TRP A 117 11.87 9.13 0.84
N ALA A 118 12.03 10.34 0.33
CA ALA A 118 12.86 11.37 0.96
C ALA A 118 12.27 11.79 2.32
N ASN A 119 10.95 11.80 2.43
CA ASN A 119 10.26 12.16 3.66
C ASN A 119 9.41 10.99 4.20
N PRO A 120 9.94 10.18 5.14
CA PRO A 120 9.22 9.06 5.74
C PRO A 120 7.93 9.46 6.47
N TRP A 121 7.86 10.68 7.02
CA TRP A 121 6.67 11.18 7.67
C TRP A 121 5.55 11.47 6.67
N LEU A 122 5.89 12.06 5.50
CA LEU A 122 4.94 12.24 4.39
C LEU A 122 4.39 10.90 3.92
N ARG A 123 5.27 9.91 3.67
CA ARG A 123 4.86 8.55 3.30
C ARG A 123 3.83 7.97 4.27
N ARG A 124 4.16 8.01 5.57
CA ARG A 124 3.27 7.52 6.62
C ARG A 124 1.91 8.23 6.56
N ARG A 125 1.92 9.56 6.44
CA ARG A 125 0.70 10.37 6.35
C ARG A 125 -0.13 10.02 5.12
N VAL A 126 0.50 9.80 3.97
CA VAL A 126 -0.15 9.35 2.73
C VAL A 126 -0.79 7.97 2.95
N ALA A 127 -0.04 6.99 3.42
CA ALA A 127 -0.55 5.65 3.68
C ALA A 127 -1.76 5.65 4.65
N GLU A 128 -1.64 6.35 5.77
CA GLU A 128 -2.73 6.51 6.74
C GLU A 128 -3.99 7.11 6.13
N THR A 129 -3.82 8.17 5.34
CA THR A 129 -4.94 8.87 4.71
C THR A 129 -5.64 7.97 3.68
N LEU A 130 -4.87 7.22 2.89
CA LEU A 130 -5.40 6.31 1.87
C LEU A 130 -6.17 5.15 2.49
N ILE A 131 -5.62 4.50 3.50
CA ILE A 131 -6.27 3.38 4.18
C ILE A 131 -7.56 3.85 4.88
N ARG A 132 -7.53 5.00 5.55
CA ARG A 132 -8.72 5.56 6.21
C ARG A 132 -9.81 6.00 5.25
N ALA A 133 -9.44 6.32 4.01
CA ALA A 133 -10.40 6.81 3.03
C ALA A 133 -11.40 5.76 2.55
N ARG A 134 -11.17 4.50 2.85
CA ARG A 134 -12.00 3.34 2.51
C ARG A 134 -12.43 3.32 1.05
N GLY A 135 -11.93 2.41 0.28
CA GLY A 135 -12.32 2.29 -1.13
C GLY A 135 -11.23 1.63 -1.96
N THR A 136 -10.29 2.40 -2.43
CA THR A 136 -9.24 1.90 -3.30
C THR A 136 -8.18 1.13 -2.52
N PRO A 137 -7.82 -0.09 -2.93
CA PRO A 137 -6.74 -0.87 -2.34
C PRO A 137 -5.40 -0.15 -2.42
N LEU A 138 -4.60 -0.26 -1.36
CA LEU A 138 -3.24 0.26 -1.30
C LEU A 138 -2.23 -0.88 -1.40
N LEU A 139 -1.44 -0.91 -2.47
CA LEU A 139 -0.29 -1.79 -2.65
C LEU A 139 0.97 -1.09 -2.13
N ILE A 140 1.70 -1.77 -1.27
CA ILE A 140 3.00 -1.32 -0.74
C ILE A 140 4.05 -2.28 -1.25
N LEU A 141 5.03 -1.73 -1.98
CA LEU A 141 6.12 -2.51 -2.55
C LEU A 141 7.39 -2.34 -1.71
N PRO A 142 8.05 -3.42 -1.29
CA PRO A 142 9.36 -3.38 -0.66
C PRO A 142 10.43 -2.76 -1.58
N GLU A 143 11.53 -2.27 -1.01
CA GLU A 143 12.58 -1.54 -1.74
C GLU A 143 13.25 -2.38 -2.82
N GLU A 144 13.61 -3.60 -2.50
CA GLU A 144 14.43 -4.46 -3.36
C GLU A 144 13.65 -5.49 -4.18
N GLN A 145 12.33 -5.55 -4.00
CA GLN A 145 11.53 -6.57 -4.67
C GLN A 145 10.78 -6.00 -5.87
N THR A 146 11.05 -6.54 -7.05
CA THR A 146 10.13 -6.47 -8.17
C THR A 146 8.88 -7.29 -7.86
N LEU A 147 7.70 -6.81 -8.21
CA LEU A 147 6.48 -7.60 -8.05
C LEU A 147 6.56 -8.81 -8.99
N LYS A 148 6.89 -9.95 -8.42
CA LYS A 148 6.90 -11.23 -9.14
C LYS A 148 5.48 -11.65 -9.48
N PRO A 149 5.30 -12.58 -10.41
CA PRO A 149 4.03 -13.28 -10.57
C PRO A 149 3.54 -13.81 -9.20
N VAL A 150 2.32 -13.48 -8.82
CA VAL A 150 1.76 -13.84 -7.51
C VAL A 150 1.26 -15.27 -7.58
N ARG A 151 2.13 -16.24 -7.31
CA ARG A 151 1.85 -17.69 -7.34
C ARG A 151 1.50 -18.24 -5.97
N ARG A 152 1.97 -17.60 -4.92
CA ARG A 152 1.60 -17.91 -3.53
C ARG A 152 1.31 -16.64 -2.77
N ALA A 153 0.15 -16.57 -2.10
CA ALA A 153 -0.24 -15.39 -1.36
C ALA A 153 -0.81 -15.73 0.01
N VAL A 154 -0.63 -14.82 0.96
CA VAL A 154 -1.27 -14.87 2.26
C VAL A 154 -2.46 -13.92 2.29
N LEU A 155 -3.63 -14.43 2.64
CA LEU A 155 -4.80 -13.63 2.99
C LEU A 155 -4.94 -13.61 4.51
N GLY A 156 -4.58 -12.50 5.16
CA GLY A 156 -4.87 -12.30 6.57
C GLY A 156 -6.38 -12.14 6.76
N TRP A 157 -6.99 -13.13 7.39
CA TRP A 157 -8.44 -13.22 7.50
C TRP A 157 -8.93 -12.99 8.93
N LYS A 158 -9.78 -12.00 9.08
CA LYS A 158 -10.64 -11.79 10.23
C LYS A 158 -11.98 -11.33 9.67
N ALA A 159 -13.02 -12.12 9.83
CA ALA A 159 -14.31 -11.92 9.17
C ALA A 159 -14.82 -10.47 9.28
N GLY A 160 -15.03 -9.84 8.13
CA GLY A 160 -15.45 -8.45 8.05
C GLY A 160 -15.40 -7.90 6.62
N PRO A 161 -16.01 -6.72 6.39
CA PRO A 161 -16.09 -6.12 5.07
C PRO A 161 -14.72 -5.76 4.49
N GLU A 162 -13.75 -5.39 5.32
CA GLU A 162 -12.39 -5.06 4.91
C GLU A 162 -11.65 -6.32 4.42
N ALA A 163 -11.74 -7.43 5.17
CA ALA A 163 -11.15 -8.72 4.78
C ALA A 163 -11.78 -9.26 3.49
N THR A 164 -13.10 -9.11 3.34
CA THR A 164 -13.80 -9.48 2.10
C THR A 164 -13.29 -8.67 0.91
N ARG A 165 -13.09 -7.36 1.06
CA ARG A 165 -12.52 -6.53 -0.01
C ARG A 165 -11.06 -6.90 -0.30
N ALA A 166 -10.27 -7.21 0.73
CA ALA A 166 -8.89 -7.68 0.56
C ALA A 166 -8.83 -8.98 -0.25
N MET A 167 -9.72 -9.93 0.05
CA MET A 167 -9.87 -11.17 -0.73
C MET A 167 -10.20 -10.89 -2.20
N HIS A 168 -11.16 -10.01 -2.48
CA HIS A 168 -11.52 -9.65 -3.86
C HIS A 168 -10.39 -8.94 -4.60
N THR A 169 -9.60 -8.12 -3.90
CA THR A 169 -8.41 -7.49 -4.47
C THR A 169 -7.33 -8.52 -4.78
N LEU A 170 -7.10 -9.44 -3.85
CA LEU A 170 -6.15 -10.54 -4.03
C LEU A 170 -6.48 -11.38 -5.26
N VAL A 171 -7.74 -11.75 -5.45
CA VAL A 171 -8.23 -12.46 -6.65
C VAL A 171 -7.90 -11.72 -7.96
N GLN A 172 -7.81 -10.39 -7.93
CA GLN A 172 -7.44 -9.60 -9.10
C GLN A 172 -5.92 -9.48 -9.31
N LEU A 173 -5.13 -9.66 -8.25
CA LEU A 173 -3.67 -9.53 -8.27
C LEU A 173 -2.96 -10.88 -8.45
N ALA A 174 -3.53 -11.95 -7.93
CA ALA A 174 -2.95 -13.28 -8.02
C ALA A 174 -3.04 -13.86 -9.45
N ASP A 175 -2.04 -14.65 -9.80
CA ASP A 175 -2.04 -15.37 -11.08
C ASP A 175 -3.02 -16.56 -11.03
N PRO A 176 -3.60 -16.96 -12.18
CA PRO A 176 -4.46 -18.12 -12.22
C PRO A 176 -3.78 -19.38 -11.66
N GLY A 177 -4.47 -20.10 -10.78
CA GLY A 177 -3.92 -21.28 -10.11
C GLY A 177 -2.98 -21.00 -8.94
N ALA A 178 -2.88 -19.76 -8.49
CA ALA A 178 -2.09 -19.42 -7.31
C ALA A 178 -2.61 -20.15 -6.06
N LEU A 179 -1.70 -20.49 -5.14
CA LEU A 179 -2.03 -21.01 -3.83
C LEU A 179 -2.25 -19.85 -2.85
N ILE A 180 -3.41 -19.81 -2.21
CA ILE A 180 -3.77 -18.78 -1.23
C ILE A 180 -3.89 -19.40 0.16
N ASP A 181 -2.98 -19.02 1.05
CA ASP A 181 -3.02 -19.36 2.45
C ASP A 181 -3.93 -18.36 3.19
N VAL A 182 -5.11 -18.81 3.62
CA VAL A 182 -6.05 -18.01 4.43
C VAL A 182 -5.65 -18.15 5.89
N VAL A 183 -5.09 -17.09 6.46
CA VAL A 183 -4.45 -17.10 7.77
C VAL A 183 -5.23 -16.26 8.77
N THR A 184 -5.68 -16.86 9.86
CA THR A 184 -6.19 -16.17 11.04
C THR A 184 -5.15 -16.24 12.15
N VAL A 185 -4.76 -15.09 12.69
CA VAL A 185 -3.87 -14.97 13.83
C VAL A 185 -4.68 -14.71 15.09
N GLY A 186 -4.37 -15.43 16.15
CA GLY A 186 -5.05 -15.28 17.44
C GLY A 186 -4.19 -15.66 18.64
N THR A 187 -4.63 -15.31 19.84
CA THR A 187 -3.90 -15.56 21.09
C THR A 187 -3.97 -17.02 21.54
N SER A 188 -4.87 -17.81 20.97
CA SER A 188 -4.99 -19.25 21.26
C SER A 188 -5.72 -19.94 20.11
N LEU A 189 -5.55 -21.25 19.97
CA LEU A 189 -6.29 -22.06 18.98
C LEU A 189 -7.80 -22.00 19.22
N HIS A 190 -8.23 -21.97 20.48
CA HIS A 190 -9.66 -21.82 20.85
C HIS A 190 -10.26 -20.51 20.36
N ALA A 191 -9.50 -19.41 20.34
CA ALA A 191 -9.95 -18.14 19.80
C ALA A 191 -10.18 -18.20 18.28
N CYS A 192 -9.58 -19.16 17.61
CA CYS A 192 -9.69 -19.37 16.16
C CYS A 192 -10.82 -20.37 15.77
N GLU A 193 -11.34 -21.16 16.70
CA GLU A 193 -12.32 -22.21 16.41
C GLU A 193 -13.63 -21.68 15.78
N GLY A 194 -14.06 -20.47 16.14
CA GLY A 194 -15.22 -19.81 15.57
C GLY A 194 -15.07 -19.39 14.09
N GLU A 195 -13.84 -19.38 13.57
CA GLU A 195 -13.53 -18.95 12.20
C GLU A 195 -13.50 -20.14 11.20
N GLN A 196 -13.68 -21.38 11.64
CA GLN A 196 -13.56 -22.57 10.77
C GLN A 196 -14.58 -22.55 9.64
N GLU A 197 -15.81 -22.19 9.93
CA GLU A 197 -16.88 -22.08 8.93
C GLU A 197 -16.60 -20.96 7.93
N ALA A 198 -16.13 -19.80 8.42
CA ALA A 198 -15.72 -18.67 7.59
C ALA A 198 -14.57 -19.04 6.66
N HIS A 199 -13.53 -19.75 7.15
CA HIS A 199 -12.46 -20.28 6.31
C HIS A 199 -12.98 -21.23 5.23
N ALA A 200 -13.91 -22.12 5.55
CA ALA A 200 -14.48 -23.04 4.56
C ALA A 200 -15.22 -22.30 3.45
N GLU A 201 -15.91 -21.21 3.76
CA GLU A 201 -16.59 -20.38 2.77
C GLU A 201 -15.63 -19.59 1.89
N VAL A 202 -14.59 -18.97 2.49
CA VAL A 202 -13.52 -18.28 1.75
C VAL A 202 -12.83 -19.24 0.80
N LYS A 203 -12.43 -20.42 1.26
CA LYS A 203 -11.80 -21.45 0.42
C LYS A 203 -12.69 -21.84 -0.76
N ARG A 204 -13.98 -22.09 -0.53
CA ARG A 204 -14.91 -22.40 -1.61
C ARG A 204 -15.05 -21.26 -2.62
N HIS A 205 -15.02 -20.02 -2.14
CA HIS A 205 -15.04 -18.85 -3.01
C HIS A 205 -13.77 -18.79 -3.89
N LEU A 206 -12.59 -18.91 -3.29
CA LEU A 206 -11.32 -18.90 -4.01
C LEU A 206 -11.20 -20.03 -5.04
N LEU A 207 -11.63 -21.23 -4.68
CA LEU A 207 -11.69 -22.38 -5.61
C LEU A 207 -12.57 -22.10 -6.84
N ARG A 208 -13.74 -21.45 -6.67
CA ARG A 208 -14.59 -21.05 -7.81
C ARG A 208 -13.92 -20.03 -8.72
N HIS A 209 -12.99 -19.24 -8.19
CA HIS A 209 -12.18 -18.31 -8.96
C HIS A 209 -10.92 -18.93 -9.56
N GLY A 210 -10.73 -20.25 -9.41
CA GLY A 210 -9.62 -20.99 -10.00
C GLY A 210 -8.31 -20.94 -9.19
N PHE A 211 -8.39 -20.67 -7.88
CA PHE A 211 -7.25 -20.66 -6.96
C PHE A 211 -7.28 -21.89 -6.05
N ASP A 212 -6.12 -22.41 -5.71
CA ASP A 212 -5.99 -23.33 -4.59
C ASP A 212 -6.00 -22.54 -3.27
N ALA A 213 -6.65 -23.06 -2.23
CA ALA A 213 -6.74 -22.36 -0.95
C ALA A 213 -6.63 -23.30 0.25
N GLN A 214 -5.83 -22.90 1.23
CA GLN A 214 -5.65 -23.60 2.50
C GLN A 214 -5.97 -22.66 3.68
N GLY A 215 -6.52 -23.18 4.76
CA GLY A 215 -6.83 -22.41 5.96
C GLY A 215 -5.82 -22.71 7.08
N HIS A 216 -5.29 -21.67 7.69
CA HIS A 216 -4.31 -21.78 8.75
C HIS A 216 -4.70 -20.93 9.95
N TRP A 217 -4.46 -21.45 11.14
CA TRP A 217 -4.62 -20.75 12.42
C TRP A 217 -3.26 -20.67 13.07
N VAL A 218 -2.81 -19.47 13.32
CA VAL A 218 -1.48 -19.21 13.87
C VAL A 218 -1.62 -18.50 15.21
N VAL A 219 -0.99 -19.04 16.25
CA VAL A 219 -0.95 -18.40 17.55
C VAL A 219 0.18 -17.36 17.54
N ASN A 220 -0.09 -16.17 18.04
CA ASN A 220 0.87 -15.06 17.96
C ASN A 220 1.93 -15.09 19.07
N ASP A 221 1.83 -15.98 20.05
CA ASP A 221 2.80 -16.12 21.16
C ASP A 221 3.32 -14.75 21.64
N ASP A 222 3.56 -14.03 22.17
CA ASP A 222 4.00 -12.69 22.56
C ASP A 222 4.32 -11.70 21.42
N LYS A 223 4.06 -12.09 20.13
CA LYS A 223 4.25 -11.21 18.97
C LYS A 223 2.97 -10.45 18.61
N SER A 224 3.11 -9.38 17.84
CA SER A 224 1.94 -8.73 17.23
C SER A 224 1.33 -9.62 16.12
N GLU A 225 0.03 -9.46 15.85
CA GLU A 225 -0.63 -10.15 14.72
C GLU A 225 0.08 -9.85 13.39
N ALA A 226 0.61 -8.63 13.23
CA ALA A 226 1.38 -8.19 12.07
C ALA A 226 2.67 -8.96 11.90
N GLU A 227 3.46 -9.02 12.97
CA GLU A 227 4.74 -9.72 12.98
C GLU A 227 4.54 -11.21 12.72
N THR A 228 3.53 -11.81 13.34
CA THR A 228 3.19 -13.23 13.13
C THR A 228 2.81 -13.50 11.68
N LEU A 229 1.98 -12.63 11.07
CA LEU A 229 1.58 -12.77 9.68
C LEU A 229 2.75 -12.59 8.71
N THR A 230 3.64 -11.62 8.99
CA THR A 230 4.84 -11.39 8.18
C THR A 230 5.79 -12.58 8.23
N LEU A 231 6.09 -13.08 9.45
CA LEU A 231 6.94 -14.27 9.62
C LEU A 231 6.36 -15.48 8.91
N TYR A 232 5.06 -15.72 9.05
CA TYR A 232 4.40 -16.79 8.32
C TYR A 232 4.55 -16.65 6.80
N ALA A 233 4.31 -15.45 6.26
CA ALA A 233 4.46 -15.20 4.83
C ALA A 233 5.90 -15.41 4.33
N GLN A 234 6.90 -15.02 5.11
CA GLN A 234 8.31 -15.24 4.81
C GLN A 234 8.66 -16.74 4.84
N GLU A 235 8.20 -17.47 5.86
CA GLU A 235 8.45 -18.91 6.01
C GLU A 235 7.95 -19.71 4.81
N ILE A 236 6.78 -19.37 4.30
CA ILE A 236 6.19 -20.06 3.13
C ILE A 236 6.65 -19.48 1.79
N GLY A 237 7.44 -18.41 1.80
CA GLY A 237 7.88 -17.73 0.56
C GLY A 237 6.74 -17.09 -0.22
N ALA A 238 5.82 -16.42 0.46
CA ALA A 238 4.69 -15.75 -0.19
C ALA A 238 5.15 -14.56 -1.05
N ASP A 239 4.55 -14.41 -2.23
CA ASP A 239 4.79 -13.32 -3.18
C ASP A 239 3.98 -12.07 -2.81
N LEU A 240 2.88 -12.21 -2.05
CA LEU A 240 1.97 -11.14 -1.68
C LEU A 240 1.26 -11.45 -0.36
N ILE A 241 1.10 -10.42 0.46
CA ILE A 241 0.21 -10.43 1.63
C ILE A 241 -0.99 -9.53 1.33
N ALA A 242 -2.21 -9.97 1.59
CA ALA A 242 -3.42 -9.16 1.51
C ALA A 242 -4.13 -9.12 2.86
N ILE A 243 -4.45 -7.93 3.33
CA ILE A 243 -5.15 -7.72 4.60
C ILE A 243 -6.25 -6.68 4.51
N GLY A 244 -7.30 -6.85 5.33
CA GLY A 244 -8.23 -5.77 5.64
C GLY A 244 -7.59 -4.80 6.66
N GLY A 245 -7.63 -3.51 6.35
CA GLY A 245 -7.22 -2.48 7.30
C GLY A 245 -8.32 -2.19 8.32
N PHE A 246 -7.97 -2.06 9.60
CA PHE A 246 -8.88 -1.63 10.69
C PHE A 246 -10.06 -2.55 11.04
N ALA A 247 -9.98 -3.86 10.86
CA ALA A 247 -10.98 -4.75 11.40
C ALA A 247 -11.00 -4.67 12.95
N HIS A 248 -12.06 -4.06 13.50
CA HIS A 248 -12.45 -4.13 14.93
C HIS A 248 -11.46 -3.66 16.01
N SER A 249 -10.68 -2.61 15.84
CA SER A 249 -10.16 -1.97 17.03
C SER A 249 -11.13 -0.88 17.49
N ARG A 250 -11.58 -0.95 18.75
CA ARG A 250 -12.26 0.15 19.48
C ARG A 250 -11.38 1.40 19.60
N ILE A 251 -10.23 1.40 18.94
CA ILE A 251 -9.20 2.43 18.97
C ILE A 251 -9.39 3.30 17.71
N ARG A 252 -10.50 3.99 17.67
CA ARG A 252 -10.74 5.07 16.69
C ARG A 252 -9.84 6.29 16.91
N GLU A 253 -9.09 6.32 17.99
CA GLU A 253 -8.39 7.53 18.46
C GLU A 253 -6.86 7.40 18.60
N ILE A 254 -6.29 6.21 18.44
CA ILE A 254 -4.83 6.04 18.49
C ILE A 254 -4.33 5.84 17.06
N LEU A 255 -3.56 6.81 16.61
CA LEU A 255 -2.65 6.78 15.45
C LEU A 255 -2.18 5.36 15.16
N LEU A 256 -2.26 4.89 13.88
CA LEU A 256 -1.78 3.61 13.39
C LEU A 256 -0.77 2.92 14.33
N GLY A 257 -1.28 2.43 15.44
CA GLY A 257 -0.59 1.55 16.36
C GLY A 257 -1.21 0.17 16.22
N GLY A 258 -0.43 -0.86 16.13
CA GLY A 258 -0.89 -2.23 15.95
C GLY A 258 -0.55 -2.78 14.56
N VAL A 259 -1.16 -3.90 14.21
CA VAL A 259 -0.88 -4.73 13.04
C VAL A 259 -0.62 -3.95 11.74
N THR A 260 -1.49 -3.01 11.40
CA THR A 260 -1.38 -2.28 10.14
C THR A 260 -0.19 -1.30 10.14
N GLY A 261 0.09 -0.65 11.27
CA GLY A 261 1.21 0.29 11.39
C GLY A 261 2.56 -0.41 11.25
N ASP A 262 2.74 -1.53 11.93
CA ASP A 262 3.98 -2.30 11.89
C ASP A 262 4.23 -2.91 10.51
N LEU A 263 3.18 -3.44 9.85
CA LEU A 263 3.27 -3.95 8.48
C LEU A 263 3.62 -2.86 7.47
N LEU A 264 3.07 -1.66 7.63
CA LEU A 264 3.36 -0.53 6.75
C LEU A 264 4.83 -0.07 6.80
N GLU A 265 5.47 -0.22 7.95
CA GLU A 265 6.85 0.27 8.16
C GLU A 265 7.92 -0.77 7.82
N ARG A 266 7.61 -2.07 7.87
CA ARG A 266 8.64 -3.13 7.88
C ARG A 266 8.36 -4.30 6.93
N THR A 267 7.40 -4.21 6.02
CA THR A 267 7.14 -5.36 5.15
C THR A 267 8.27 -5.59 4.15
N GLU A 268 8.79 -6.82 4.12
CA GLU A 268 9.73 -7.29 3.11
C GLU A 268 8.99 -8.02 1.96
N THR A 269 7.73 -8.33 2.14
CA THR A 269 6.86 -8.94 1.14
C THR A 269 5.87 -7.89 0.63
N PRO A 270 5.58 -7.80 -0.68
CA PRO A 270 4.52 -6.95 -1.19
C PRO A 270 3.23 -7.08 -0.38
N LEU A 271 2.63 -5.94 -0.02
CA LEU A 271 1.48 -5.90 0.89
C LEU A 271 0.32 -5.12 0.27
N VAL A 272 -0.85 -5.73 0.23
CA VAL A 272 -2.11 -5.05 -0.10
C VAL A 272 -2.92 -4.81 1.16
N VAL A 273 -3.28 -3.56 1.39
CA VAL A 273 -4.16 -3.13 2.49
C VAL A 273 -5.44 -2.54 1.93
N VAL A 274 -6.58 -2.99 2.43
CA VAL A 274 -7.89 -2.46 2.01
C VAL A 274 -8.65 -1.95 3.22
N GLY A 275 -8.89 -0.64 3.27
CA GLY A 275 -9.60 0.03 4.36
C GLY A 275 -11.13 -0.01 4.27
#